data_267ff62fada54ea632393656d94c87e3
#
_entry.id   267ff62fada54ea632393656d94c87e3
#
_cell.length_a   1.000
_cell.length_b   1.000
_cell.length_c   1.000
_cell.angle_alpha   90.00
_cell.angle_beta   90.00
_cell.angle_gamma   90.00
#
_symmetry.space_group_name_H-M   'P 1'
#
loop_
_entity.id
_entity.type
_entity.pdbx_description
1 polymer ?
#
loop_
_entity_poly.entity_id
_entity_poly.type
_entity_poly.pdbx_seq_one_letter_code
_entity_poly.pdbx_strand_id
1 'polypeptide(L)'
;MTSRSLTFGVLTFQALAYSELRGDAQFAERIGLDAVWLADQAVPERLSILEAWTALAALAADTSRIRIGTLITNVAMRNAMLLARQALTVDHISGGRVEVGIGAGYYEDDHRWLGIDYLDGAGRVQRLLEVAEVLDRALRGERVTYTGAHVRLDSAPSLAPVQLPRPPIWIAVHGPKSLRLAARLAEAAVTLGDEGLPVEQTLTNFRERMKRLDDICAELGRDTRSLRRCYLAGFAEEYVFSSSESAADFIGRFAEAGATDFVFGMSNPTQPAFEQGVASGQFATREKLEKLAADVLPKFRG
;
A
#
# COMPACT_ATOMS: atom_id res chain seq x y z
N MET A 1 24.47 10.74 -10.98
CA MET A 1 23.49 9.79 -10.40
C MET A 1 22.18 10.05 -11.11
N THR A 2 21.72 9.16 -11.97
CA THR A 2 20.38 9.27 -12.56
C THR A 2 19.38 9.10 -11.43
N SER A 3 18.67 10.17 -11.07
CA SER A 3 17.59 10.11 -10.09
C SER A 3 16.53 9.14 -10.62
N ARG A 4 16.15 8.14 -9.83
CA ARG A 4 15.03 7.28 -10.16
C ARG A 4 13.80 8.17 -10.24
N SER A 5 13.02 8.07 -11.31
CA SER A 5 11.72 8.74 -11.42
C SER A 5 10.83 8.32 -10.25
N LEU A 6 10.25 9.29 -9.55
CA LEU A 6 9.32 9.03 -8.47
C LEU A 6 7.97 8.54 -9.02
N THR A 7 7.28 7.69 -8.26
CA THR A 7 5.93 7.24 -8.58
C THR A 7 4.90 7.79 -7.60
N PHE A 8 3.69 8.03 -8.08
CA PHE A 8 2.65 8.71 -7.34
C PHE A 8 1.33 7.96 -7.44
N GLY A 9 0.78 7.58 -6.31
CA GLY A 9 -0.49 6.90 -6.22
C GLY A 9 -1.47 7.61 -5.30
N VAL A 10 -2.69 7.13 -5.29
CA VAL A 10 -3.74 7.59 -4.39
C VAL A 10 -4.33 6.40 -3.63
N LEU A 11 -4.50 6.56 -2.31
CA LEU A 11 -5.31 5.68 -1.50
C LEU A 11 -6.72 6.27 -1.46
N THR A 12 -7.68 5.58 -2.05
CA THR A 12 -9.09 5.95 -1.97
C THR A 12 -9.78 5.04 -0.97
N PHE A 13 -10.57 5.66 -0.09
CA PHE A 13 -11.41 4.93 0.83
C PHE A 13 -12.69 4.54 0.11
N GLN A 14 -12.91 3.25 -0.06
CA GLN A 14 -14.04 2.66 -0.78
C GLN A 14 -15.37 2.74 -0.01
N ALA A 15 -15.56 3.77 0.81
CA ALA A 15 -16.79 4.10 1.54
C ALA A 15 -17.87 4.73 0.64
N LEU A 16 -17.72 4.60 -0.67
CA LEU A 16 -18.57 5.18 -1.69
C LEU A 16 -19.39 4.09 -2.39
N ALA A 17 -20.44 4.49 -3.09
CA ALA A 17 -21.03 3.60 -4.08
C ALA A 17 -19.97 3.20 -5.11
N TYR A 18 -20.02 1.98 -5.62
CA TYR A 18 -19.00 1.50 -6.58
C TYR A 18 -18.83 2.44 -7.79
N SER A 19 -19.90 3.06 -8.27
CA SER A 19 -19.83 4.05 -9.37
C SER A 19 -18.94 5.25 -9.06
N GLU A 20 -18.89 5.70 -7.81
CA GLU A 20 -18.06 6.80 -7.36
C GLU A 20 -16.60 6.34 -7.24
N LEU A 21 -16.36 5.17 -6.62
CA LEU A 21 -15.05 4.54 -6.53
C LEU A 21 -14.44 4.34 -7.92
N ARG A 22 -15.22 3.82 -8.88
CA ARG A 22 -14.83 3.70 -10.28
C ARG A 22 -14.47 5.05 -10.86
N GLY A 23 -15.29 6.07 -10.61
CA GLY A 23 -15.05 7.44 -11.07
C GLY A 23 -13.75 8.02 -10.52
N ASP A 24 -13.39 7.73 -9.26
CA ASP A 24 -12.13 8.14 -8.65
C ASP A 24 -10.93 7.43 -9.28
N ALA A 25 -11.03 6.13 -9.52
CA ALA A 25 -9.97 5.37 -10.16
C ALA A 25 -9.71 5.83 -11.61
N GLN A 26 -10.77 6.05 -12.38
CA GLN A 26 -10.67 6.57 -13.74
C GLN A 26 -10.17 8.03 -13.78
N PHE A 27 -10.52 8.82 -12.79
CA PHE A 27 -9.98 10.16 -12.61
C PHE A 27 -8.47 10.11 -12.35
N ALA A 28 -8.02 9.29 -11.39
CA ALA A 28 -6.61 9.11 -11.09
C ALA A 28 -5.80 8.66 -12.32
N GLU A 29 -6.37 7.71 -13.10
CA GLU A 29 -5.77 7.26 -14.36
C GLU A 29 -5.68 8.39 -15.41
N ARG A 30 -6.70 9.21 -15.51
CA ARG A 30 -6.77 10.32 -16.48
C ARG A 30 -5.76 11.44 -16.18
N ILE A 31 -5.58 11.78 -14.90
CA ILE A 31 -4.59 12.79 -14.49
C ILE A 31 -3.16 12.26 -14.44
N GLY A 32 -2.95 10.99 -14.79
CA GLY A 32 -1.63 10.38 -14.93
C GLY A 32 -1.01 9.93 -13.62
N LEU A 33 -1.78 9.59 -12.59
CA LEU A 33 -1.25 8.89 -11.43
C LEU A 33 -0.85 7.45 -11.80
N ASP A 34 0.11 6.90 -11.05
CA ASP A 34 0.70 5.60 -11.34
C ASP A 34 -0.09 4.44 -10.73
N ALA A 35 -0.78 4.68 -9.59
CA ALA A 35 -1.52 3.64 -8.87
C ALA A 35 -2.74 4.15 -8.10
N VAL A 36 -3.76 3.30 -8.00
CA VAL A 36 -4.88 3.42 -7.06
C VAL A 36 -4.82 2.29 -6.05
N TRP A 37 -4.95 2.65 -4.79
CA TRP A 37 -4.88 1.75 -3.67
C TRP A 37 -6.20 1.75 -2.89
N LEU A 38 -6.60 0.58 -2.41
CA LEU A 38 -7.74 0.42 -1.51
C LEU A 38 -7.28 0.00 -0.10
N ALA A 39 -7.97 0.52 0.91
CA ALA A 39 -7.83 0.03 2.27
C ALA A 39 -8.52 -1.34 2.42
N ASP A 40 -7.87 -2.30 3.08
CA ASP A 40 -8.46 -3.61 3.36
C ASP A 40 -8.69 -3.71 4.88
N GLN A 41 -9.83 -3.21 5.29
CA GLN A 41 -10.28 -3.16 6.67
C GLN A 41 -11.67 -3.81 6.79
N ALA A 42 -11.97 -4.40 7.94
CA ALA A 42 -13.35 -4.67 8.30
C ALA A 42 -14.07 -3.34 8.53
N VAL A 43 -15.38 -3.33 8.46
CA VAL A 43 -16.19 -2.11 8.46
C VAL A 43 -15.91 -1.25 9.68
N PRO A 44 -15.22 -0.08 9.59
CA PRO A 44 -15.14 0.86 10.69
C PRO A 44 -16.55 1.35 11.04
N GLU A 45 -16.85 1.57 12.31
CA GLU A 45 -18.19 2.02 12.78
C GLU A 45 -18.71 3.28 12.07
N ARG A 46 -17.80 4.07 11.50
CA ARG A 46 -18.10 5.36 10.85
C ARG A 46 -18.09 5.30 9.32
N LEU A 47 -17.64 4.19 8.72
CA LEU A 47 -17.44 4.07 7.28
C LEU A 47 -17.87 2.68 6.81
N SER A 48 -19.00 2.62 6.09
CA SER A 48 -19.34 1.41 5.33
C SER A 48 -18.45 1.34 4.10
N ILE A 49 -17.47 0.43 4.07
CA ILE A 49 -16.57 0.27 2.93
C ILE A 49 -16.83 -1.02 2.17
N LEU A 50 -16.62 -0.97 0.85
CA LEU A 50 -16.68 -2.17 0.00
C LEU A 50 -15.49 -3.08 0.33
N GLU A 51 -15.66 -4.39 0.22
CA GLU A 51 -14.57 -5.35 0.41
C GLU A 51 -13.51 -5.14 -0.68
N ALA A 52 -12.26 -5.01 -0.25
CA ALA A 52 -11.18 -4.49 -1.08
C ALA A 52 -10.87 -5.34 -2.31
N TRP A 53 -10.71 -6.67 -2.17
CA TRP A 53 -10.33 -7.54 -3.28
C TRP A 53 -11.46 -7.74 -4.30
N THR A 54 -12.71 -7.73 -3.84
CA THR A 54 -13.89 -7.73 -4.72
C THR A 54 -13.99 -6.43 -5.51
N ALA A 55 -13.78 -5.29 -4.84
CA ALA A 55 -13.76 -3.99 -5.50
C ALA A 55 -12.58 -3.85 -6.48
N LEU A 56 -11.38 -4.35 -6.14
CA LEU A 56 -10.23 -4.36 -7.03
C LEU A 56 -10.47 -5.17 -8.30
N ALA A 57 -11.18 -6.32 -8.22
CA ALA A 57 -11.51 -7.09 -9.40
C ALA A 57 -12.41 -6.31 -10.37
N ALA A 58 -13.36 -5.54 -9.86
CA ALA A 58 -14.19 -4.66 -10.67
C ALA A 58 -13.38 -3.48 -11.24
N LEU A 59 -12.54 -2.82 -10.44
CA LEU A 59 -11.66 -1.74 -10.91
C LEU A 59 -10.66 -2.23 -11.97
N ALA A 60 -10.18 -3.47 -11.88
CA ALA A 60 -9.32 -4.08 -12.87
C ALA A 60 -9.97 -4.11 -14.26
N ALA A 61 -11.29 -4.35 -14.32
CA ALA A 61 -12.04 -4.35 -15.57
C ALA A 61 -12.41 -2.94 -16.06
N ASP A 62 -12.56 -1.98 -15.13
CA ASP A 62 -13.02 -0.61 -15.42
C ASP A 62 -11.87 0.41 -15.66
N THR A 63 -10.62 -0.03 -15.55
CA THR A 63 -9.40 0.77 -15.81
C THR A 63 -8.50 0.08 -16.83
N SER A 64 -7.55 0.80 -17.44
CA SER A 64 -6.75 0.26 -18.55
C SER A 64 -5.23 0.33 -18.36
N ARG A 65 -4.72 1.29 -17.61
CA ARG A 65 -3.27 1.54 -17.45
C ARG A 65 -2.81 1.63 -16.01
N ILE A 66 -3.63 2.25 -15.16
CA ILE A 66 -3.28 2.51 -13.76
C ILE A 66 -3.08 1.19 -13.01
N ARG A 67 -2.04 1.12 -12.19
CA ARG A 67 -1.84 0.00 -11.28
C ARG A 67 -2.85 0.05 -10.15
N ILE A 68 -3.24 -1.11 -9.66
CA ILE A 68 -4.27 -1.23 -8.62
C ILE A 68 -3.79 -2.20 -7.54
N GLY A 69 -4.14 -1.95 -6.30
CA GLY A 69 -3.74 -2.82 -5.20
C GLY A 69 -4.38 -2.47 -3.86
N THR A 70 -4.01 -3.23 -2.85
CA THR A 70 -4.37 -2.94 -1.46
C THR A 70 -3.22 -2.26 -0.73
N LEU A 71 -3.52 -1.24 0.04
CA LEU A 71 -2.54 -0.58 0.90
C LEU A 71 -3.16 -0.38 2.31
N ILE A 72 -3.17 -1.43 3.12
CA ILE A 72 -2.63 -2.76 2.85
C ILE A 72 -3.59 -3.85 3.32
N THR A 73 -3.53 -5.04 2.70
CA THR A 73 -4.27 -6.21 3.18
C THR A 73 -3.81 -6.60 4.59
N ASN A 74 -4.75 -6.68 5.52
CA ASN A 74 -4.56 -7.35 6.79
C ASN A 74 -4.53 -8.87 6.56
N VAL A 75 -3.35 -9.48 6.73
CA VAL A 75 -3.15 -10.92 6.46
C VAL A 75 -3.93 -11.85 7.38
N ALA A 76 -4.49 -11.34 8.48
CA ALA A 76 -5.34 -12.12 9.38
C ALA A 76 -6.75 -12.36 8.83
N MET A 77 -7.24 -11.49 7.94
CA MET A 77 -8.64 -11.48 7.50
C MET A 77 -9.00 -12.62 6.54
N ARG A 78 -8.01 -13.33 5.97
CA ARG A 78 -8.27 -14.42 5.02
C ARG A 78 -7.15 -15.45 4.96
N ASN A 79 -7.49 -16.62 4.45
CA ASN A 79 -6.51 -17.69 4.21
C ASN A 79 -5.46 -17.23 3.17
N ALA A 80 -4.18 -17.57 3.39
CA ALA A 80 -3.08 -17.16 2.52
C ALA A 80 -3.24 -17.60 1.06
N MET A 81 -3.76 -18.82 0.81
CA MET A 81 -4.00 -19.30 -0.56
C MET A 81 -5.22 -18.64 -1.20
N LEU A 82 -6.25 -18.29 -0.40
CA LEU A 82 -7.36 -17.50 -0.92
C LEU A 82 -6.87 -16.12 -1.34
N LEU A 83 -6.03 -15.46 -0.54
CA LEU A 83 -5.42 -14.18 -0.89
C LEU A 83 -4.59 -14.28 -2.17
N ALA A 84 -3.74 -15.30 -2.29
CA ALA A 84 -2.97 -15.55 -3.52
C ALA A 84 -3.88 -15.70 -4.75
N ARG A 85 -4.98 -16.45 -4.63
CA ARG A 85 -5.94 -16.66 -5.72
C ARG A 85 -6.70 -15.38 -6.06
N GLN A 86 -7.08 -14.57 -5.08
CA GLN A 86 -7.69 -13.25 -5.31
C GLN A 86 -6.71 -12.36 -6.09
N ALA A 87 -5.46 -12.25 -5.63
CA ALA A 87 -4.43 -11.43 -6.27
C ALA A 87 -4.16 -11.89 -7.72
N LEU A 88 -4.00 -13.20 -7.96
CA LEU A 88 -3.79 -13.74 -9.30
C LEU A 88 -5.02 -13.58 -10.20
N THR A 89 -6.22 -13.68 -9.66
CA THR A 89 -7.45 -13.40 -10.42
C THR A 89 -7.49 -11.93 -10.88
N VAL A 90 -7.16 -10.99 -9.97
CA VAL A 90 -7.07 -9.57 -10.31
C VAL A 90 -5.92 -9.31 -11.29
N ASP A 91 -4.79 -10.04 -11.17
CA ASP A 91 -3.67 -9.97 -12.11
C ASP A 91 -4.12 -10.33 -13.55
N HIS A 92 -4.88 -11.41 -13.69
CA HIS A 92 -5.45 -11.81 -14.98
C HIS A 92 -6.48 -10.81 -15.52
N ILE A 93 -7.43 -10.36 -14.69
CA ILE A 93 -8.45 -9.39 -15.11
C ILE A 93 -7.81 -8.07 -15.54
N SER A 94 -6.80 -7.61 -14.80
CA SER A 94 -6.12 -6.35 -15.07
C SER A 94 -5.09 -6.41 -16.20
N GLY A 95 -4.73 -7.60 -16.68
CA GLY A 95 -3.63 -7.76 -17.63
C GLY A 95 -2.26 -7.40 -17.05
N GLY A 96 -2.01 -7.74 -15.77
CA GLY A 96 -0.69 -7.56 -15.14
C GLY A 96 -0.51 -6.21 -14.43
N ARG A 97 -1.58 -5.60 -13.87
CA ARG A 97 -1.51 -4.30 -13.20
C ARG A 97 -1.70 -4.35 -11.69
N VAL A 98 -1.94 -5.53 -11.10
CA VAL A 98 -2.13 -5.65 -9.65
C VAL A 98 -0.81 -5.53 -8.89
N GLU A 99 -0.87 -4.93 -7.71
CA GLU A 99 0.18 -4.91 -6.69
C GLU A 99 -0.40 -5.38 -5.35
N VAL A 100 0.33 -6.24 -4.64
CA VAL A 100 -0.17 -6.93 -3.46
C VAL A 100 0.44 -6.33 -2.21
N GLY A 101 -0.24 -5.38 -1.60
CA GLY A 101 0.19 -4.79 -0.34
C GLY A 101 -0.30 -5.63 0.85
N ILE A 102 0.62 -6.00 1.77
CA ILE A 102 0.31 -6.81 2.95
C ILE A 102 0.88 -6.23 4.23
N GLY A 103 0.17 -6.46 5.33
CA GLY A 103 0.56 -6.02 6.67
C GLY A 103 0.02 -6.93 7.76
N ALA A 104 0.56 -6.77 8.97
CA ALA A 104 0.27 -7.64 10.11
C ALA A 104 -1.14 -7.44 10.71
N GLY A 105 -1.84 -6.35 10.34
CA GLY A 105 -3.11 -5.95 10.96
C GLY A 105 -2.91 -5.39 12.37
N TYR A 106 -3.27 -4.14 12.59
CA TYR A 106 -3.06 -3.49 13.89
C TYR A 106 -4.37 -3.03 14.56
N TYR A 107 -5.47 -2.93 13.80
CA TYR A 107 -6.77 -2.61 14.35
C TYR A 107 -7.38 -3.84 15.03
N GLU A 108 -7.55 -3.75 16.36
CA GLU A 108 -8.16 -4.83 17.14
C GLU A 108 -9.63 -5.03 16.77
N ASP A 109 -10.35 -3.96 16.47
CA ASP A 109 -11.75 -4.00 16.09
C ASP A 109 -12.00 -4.82 14.82
N ASP A 110 -11.13 -4.74 13.81
CA ASP A 110 -11.23 -5.59 12.61
C ASP A 110 -11.26 -7.08 12.97
N HIS A 111 -10.41 -7.48 13.93
CA HIS A 111 -10.33 -8.86 14.38
C HIS A 111 -11.58 -9.24 15.17
N ARG A 112 -12.01 -8.39 16.09
CA ARG A 112 -13.20 -8.60 16.92
C ARG A 112 -14.46 -8.74 16.07
N TRP A 113 -14.68 -7.87 15.09
CA TRP A 113 -15.87 -7.90 14.22
C TRP A 113 -15.91 -9.11 13.28
N LEU A 114 -14.75 -9.59 12.86
CA LEU A 114 -14.64 -10.76 11.99
C LEU A 114 -14.50 -12.09 12.75
N GLY A 115 -14.49 -12.06 14.10
CA GLY A 115 -14.32 -13.27 14.90
C GLY A 115 -12.93 -13.90 14.76
N ILE A 116 -11.90 -13.09 14.51
CA ILE A 116 -10.51 -13.50 14.33
C ILE A 116 -9.71 -13.18 15.58
N ASP A 117 -8.85 -14.11 16.03
CA ASP A 117 -7.98 -13.88 17.17
C ASP A 117 -7.04 -12.67 16.96
N TYR A 118 -7.11 -11.70 17.87
CA TYR A 118 -6.16 -10.59 17.93
C TYR A 118 -4.92 -11.02 18.72
N LEU A 119 -3.92 -11.48 18.01
CA LEU A 119 -2.65 -11.89 18.61
C LEU A 119 -1.87 -10.68 19.13
N ASP A 120 -0.93 -10.91 20.02
CA ASP A 120 0.07 -9.89 20.38
C ASP A 120 0.91 -9.44 19.17
N GLY A 121 1.68 -8.38 19.33
CA GLY A 121 2.48 -7.83 18.24
C GLY A 121 3.46 -8.83 17.62
N ALA A 122 4.03 -9.73 18.44
CA ALA A 122 4.96 -10.76 17.98
C ALA A 122 4.25 -11.83 17.14
N GLY A 123 3.07 -12.28 17.60
CA GLY A 123 2.25 -13.26 16.89
C GLY A 123 1.70 -12.72 15.57
N ARG A 124 1.24 -11.43 15.55
CA ARG A 124 0.80 -10.80 14.30
C ARG A 124 1.93 -10.70 13.28
N VAL A 125 3.13 -10.33 13.70
CA VAL A 125 4.30 -10.28 12.81
C VAL A 125 4.70 -11.68 12.36
N GLN A 126 4.64 -12.70 13.23
CA GLN A 126 4.91 -14.07 12.83
C GLN A 126 3.92 -14.57 11.77
N ARG A 127 2.62 -14.26 11.92
CA ARG A 127 1.61 -14.55 10.89
C ARG A 127 1.95 -13.86 9.57
N LEU A 128 2.35 -12.58 9.60
CA LEU A 128 2.77 -11.86 8.40
C LEU A 128 3.95 -12.54 7.69
N LEU A 129 4.97 -12.99 8.44
CA LEU A 129 6.13 -13.68 7.88
C LEU A 129 5.71 -14.96 7.15
N GLU A 130 4.87 -15.80 7.78
CA GLU A 130 4.40 -17.05 7.19
C GLU A 130 3.53 -16.83 5.94
N VAL A 131 2.59 -15.86 6.01
CA VAL A 131 1.75 -15.52 4.86
C VAL A 131 2.58 -14.96 3.72
N ALA A 132 3.56 -14.10 3.98
CA ALA A 132 4.43 -13.53 2.94
C ALA A 132 5.26 -14.61 2.22
N GLU A 133 5.77 -15.60 2.94
CA GLU A 133 6.50 -16.73 2.35
C GLU A 133 5.60 -17.62 1.47
N VAL A 134 4.38 -17.87 1.92
CA VAL A 134 3.38 -18.57 1.12
C VAL A 134 3.00 -17.79 -0.12
N LEU A 135 2.76 -16.47 0.03
CA LEU A 135 2.42 -15.60 -1.10
C LEU A 135 3.54 -15.51 -2.13
N ASP A 136 4.81 -15.38 -1.71
CA ASP A 136 5.92 -15.32 -2.66
C ASP A 136 5.93 -16.54 -3.59
N ARG A 137 5.69 -17.73 -3.07
CA ARG A 137 5.64 -18.98 -3.84
C ARG A 137 4.33 -19.13 -4.63
N ALA A 138 3.20 -18.91 -3.98
CA ALA A 138 1.89 -19.08 -4.61
C ALA A 138 1.67 -18.09 -5.77
N LEU A 139 2.13 -16.84 -5.62
CA LEU A 139 2.04 -15.83 -6.68
C LEU A 139 2.97 -16.12 -7.88
N ARG A 140 3.97 -17.01 -7.73
CA ARG A 140 4.76 -17.55 -8.85
C ARG A 140 4.07 -18.71 -9.57
N GLY A 141 2.89 -19.11 -9.12
CA GLY A 141 2.18 -20.27 -9.67
C GLY A 141 2.66 -21.60 -9.10
N GLU A 142 3.48 -21.61 -8.05
CA GLU A 142 3.97 -22.83 -7.44
C GLU A 142 2.88 -23.57 -6.66
N ARG A 143 3.01 -24.89 -6.61
CA ARG A 143 2.29 -25.71 -5.64
C ARG A 143 2.98 -25.57 -4.28
N VAL A 144 2.22 -25.21 -3.24
CA VAL A 144 2.77 -24.87 -1.92
C VAL A 144 2.40 -25.91 -0.88
N THR A 145 3.43 -26.49 -0.24
CA THR A 145 3.35 -27.16 1.05
C THR A 145 4.04 -26.26 2.08
N TYR A 146 3.36 -25.99 3.19
CA TYR A 146 3.87 -25.14 4.26
C TYR A 146 3.36 -25.60 5.62
N THR A 147 4.22 -25.58 6.64
CA THR A 147 3.86 -25.90 8.03
C THR A 147 4.48 -24.85 8.95
N GLY A 148 3.68 -23.91 9.39
CA GLY A 148 4.03 -22.86 10.34
C GLY A 148 3.11 -22.87 11.56
N ALA A 149 3.24 -21.86 12.40
CA ALA A 149 2.40 -21.66 13.58
C ALA A 149 0.98 -21.19 13.20
N HIS A 150 0.85 -20.40 12.12
CA HIS A 150 -0.40 -19.78 11.71
C HIS A 150 -0.88 -20.23 10.32
N VAL A 151 0.01 -20.78 9.49
CA VAL A 151 -0.33 -21.27 8.15
C VAL A 151 0.05 -22.73 8.02
N ARG A 152 -0.91 -23.55 7.58
CA ARG A 152 -0.67 -24.95 7.23
C ARG A 152 -1.30 -25.27 5.90
N LEU A 153 -0.49 -25.77 4.95
CA LEU A 153 -0.90 -26.12 3.59
C LEU A 153 -0.29 -27.45 3.20
N ASP A 154 -1.08 -28.27 2.54
CA ASP A 154 -0.63 -29.54 1.96
C ASP A 154 -0.82 -29.51 0.44
N SER A 155 0.30 -29.40 -0.27
CA SER A 155 0.34 -29.45 -1.74
C SER A 155 -0.71 -28.57 -2.45
N ALA A 156 -0.97 -27.37 -1.87
CA ALA A 156 -2.00 -26.45 -2.38
C ALA A 156 -1.63 -25.92 -3.77
N PRO A 157 -2.48 -26.10 -4.80
CA PRO A 157 -2.19 -25.61 -6.14
C PRO A 157 -2.40 -24.12 -6.26
N SER A 158 -1.65 -23.46 -7.13
CA SER A 158 -1.84 -22.05 -7.47
C SER A 158 -2.10 -21.84 -8.97
N LEU A 159 -2.46 -20.61 -9.33
CA LEU A 159 -2.67 -20.16 -10.70
C LEU A 159 -1.37 -19.52 -11.23
N ALA A 160 -1.05 -19.71 -12.51
CA ALA A 160 0.08 -19.02 -13.12
C ALA A 160 -0.16 -17.50 -13.18
N PRO A 161 0.84 -16.66 -12.86
CA PRO A 161 0.70 -15.21 -12.95
C PRO A 161 0.79 -14.69 -14.39
N VAL A 162 0.22 -13.50 -14.62
CA VAL A 162 0.46 -12.69 -15.82
C VAL A 162 1.77 -11.91 -15.66
N GLN A 163 1.99 -11.32 -14.49
CA GLN A 163 3.24 -10.62 -14.19
C GLN A 163 4.34 -11.61 -13.82
N LEU A 164 5.49 -11.54 -14.46
CA LEU A 164 6.63 -12.43 -14.20
C LEU A 164 7.72 -11.72 -13.38
N PRO A 165 8.30 -12.38 -12.37
CA PRO A 165 8.03 -13.76 -11.94
C PRO A 165 6.73 -13.90 -11.13
N ARG A 166 6.13 -12.82 -10.68
CA ARG A 166 4.86 -12.70 -9.94
C ARG A 166 4.40 -11.25 -9.81
N PRO A 167 3.15 -10.98 -9.43
CA PRO A 167 2.72 -9.65 -8.99
C PRO A 167 3.62 -9.11 -7.86
N PRO A 168 3.98 -7.80 -7.88
CA PRO A 168 4.81 -7.19 -6.85
C PRO A 168 4.17 -7.28 -5.46
N ILE A 169 4.97 -7.64 -4.45
CA ILE A 169 4.56 -7.65 -3.05
C ILE A 169 5.08 -6.38 -2.36
N TRP A 170 4.18 -5.66 -1.72
CA TRP A 170 4.46 -4.50 -0.89
C TRP A 170 4.26 -4.85 0.58
N ILE A 171 5.18 -4.50 1.45
CA ILE A 171 5.12 -4.88 2.86
C ILE A 171 5.15 -3.64 3.74
N ALA A 172 4.14 -3.52 4.63
CA ALA A 172 4.15 -2.52 5.69
C ALA A 172 5.28 -2.78 6.68
N VAL A 173 6.10 -1.77 6.92
CA VAL A 173 7.29 -1.89 7.77
C VAL A 173 7.22 -0.90 8.94
N HIS A 174 7.28 -1.46 10.16
CA HIS A 174 7.35 -0.68 11.40
C HIS A 174 8.55 -1.08 12.26
N GLY A 175 8.75 -2.38 12.46
CA GLY A 175 9.79 -2.93 13.32
C GLY A 175 10.84 -3.75 12.57
N PRO A 176 11.89 -4.21 13.27
CA PRO A 176 13.04 -4.88 12.65
C PRO A 176 12.67 -6.13 11.83
N LYS A 177 11.70 -6.93 12.32
CA LYS A 177 11.27 -8.14 11.62
C LYS A 177 10.58 -7.85 10.29
N SER A 178 9.69 -6.84 10.24
CA SER A 178 9.02 -6.46 8.98
C SER A 178 9.98 -5.76 8.01
N LEU A 179 10.94 -4.97 8.49
CA LEU A 179 12.04 -4.43 7.67
C LEU A 179 12.86 -5.55 7.02
N ARG A 180 13.27 -6.56 7.81
CA ARG A 180 14.02 -7.70 7.28
C ARG A 180 13.21 -8.55 6.30
N LEU A 181 11.90 -8.71 6.54
CA LEU A 181 11.00 -9.37 5.60
C LEU A 181 10.94 -8.62 4.27
N ALA A 182 10.74 -7.31 4.30
CA ALA A 182 10.69 -6.48 3.10
C ALA A 182 12.04 -6.51 2.35
N ALA A 183 13.16 -6.40 3.06
CA ALA A 183 14.49 -6.50 2.47
C ALA A 183 14.73 -7.88 1.81
N ARG A 184 14.10 -8.95 2.30
CA ARG A 184 14.27 -10.32 1.77
C ARG A 184 13.45 -10.58 0.52
N LEU A 185 12.18 -10.14 0.46
CA LEU A 185 11.26 -10.61 -0.58
C LEU A 185 10.34 -9.54 -1.22
N ALA A 186 10.24 -8.32 -0.66
CA ALA A 186 9.31 -7.33 -1.21
C ALA A 186 9.88 -6.54 -2.39
N GLU A 187 9.01 -6.06 -3.26
CA GLU A 187 9.35 -5.04 -4.26
C GLU A 187 9.25 -3.63 -3.65
N ALA A 188 8.42 -3.45 -2.61
CA ALA A 188 8.32 -2.18 -1.91
C ALA A 188 8.17 -2.34 -0.39
N ALA A 189 8.84 -1.49 0.37
CA ALA A 189 8.60 -1.27 1.79
C ALA A 189 7.67 -0.07 1.95
N VAL A 190 6.58 -0.23 2.71
CA VAL A 190 5.57 0.81 2.92
C VAL A 190 5.66 1.35 4.33
N THR A 191 5.77 2.66 4.44
CA THR A 191 5.66 3.39 5.70
C THR A 191 4.52 4.39 5.61
N LEU A 192 3.89 4.66 6.71
CA LEU A 192 2.93 5.75 6.86
C LEU A 192 3.47 6.79 7.84
N GLY A 193 2.89 7.98 7.83
CA GLY A 193 3.18 9.01 8.81
C GLY A 193 2.85 8.54 10.23
N ASP A 194 3.64 8.98 11.20
CA ASP A 194 3.40 8.67 12.60
C ASP A 194 2.23 9.55 13.10
N GLU A 195 1.12 8.92 13.45
CA GLU A 195 -0.14 9.59 13.80
C GLU A 195 0.06 10.61 14.94
N GLY A 196 -0.43 11.83 14.73
CA GLY A 196 -0.34 12.92 15.69
C GLY A 196 1.06 13.53 15.88
N LEU A 197 2.06 13.12 15.08
CA LEU A 197 3.39 13.74 15.12
C LEU A 197 3.54 14.81 14.03
N PRO A 198 4.30 15.88 14.36
CA PRO A 198 4.70 16.87 13.35
C PRO A 198 5.48 16.26 12.20
N VAL A 199 5.37 16.84 11.01
CA VAL A 199 6.06 16.36 9.80
C VAL A 199 7.58 16.25 9.98
N GLU A 200 8.19 17.14 10.75
CA GLU A 200 9.64 17.13 11.01
C GLU A 200 10.09 15.88 11.77
N GLN A 201 9.33 15.49 12.79
CA GLN A 201 9.59 14.28 13.55
C GLN A 201 9.35 13.04 12.69
N THR A 202 8.26 13.03 11.93
CA THR A 202 7.94 11.96 10.99
C THR A 202 9.03 11.77 9.93
N LEU A 203 9.55 12.86 9.35
CA LEU A 203 10.67 12.82 8.40
C LEU A 203 11.94 12.25 9.03
N THR A 204 12.24 12.62 10.28
CA THR A 204 13.38 12.07 11.02
C THR A 204 13.23 10.58 11.23
N ASN A 205 12.06 10.13 11.69
CA ASN A 205 11.74 8.71 11.89
C ASN A 205 11.80 7.93 10.56
N PHE A 206 11.34 8.55 9.47
CA PHE A 206 11.42 7.95 8.13
C PHE A 206 12.88 7.74 7.69
N ARG A 207 13.76 8.76 7.83
CA ARG A 207 15.19 8.64 7.50
C ARG A 207 15.87 7.51 8.27
N GLU A 208 15.64 7.43 9.57
CA GLU A 208 16.18 6.36 10.40
C GLU A 208 15.69 4.98 9.97
N ARG A 209 14.42 4.87 9.64
CA ARG A 209 13.82 3.62 9.15
C ARG A 209 14.41 3.20 7.81
N MET A 210 14.60 4.14 6.89
CA MET A 210 15.22 3.87 5.58
C MET A 210 16.70 3.49 5.72
N LYS A 211 17.43 4.15 6.62
CA LYS A 211 18.82 3.77 6.92
C LYS A 211 18.89 2.33 7.44
N ARG A 212 18.05 1.95 8.39
CA ARG A 212 17.99 0.55 8.89
C ARG A 212 17.67 -0.44 7.79
N LEU A 213 16.77 -0.07 6.87
CA LEU A 213 16.43 -0.91 5.71
C LEU A 213 17.64 -1.10 4.79
N ASP A 214 18.43 -0.04 4.55
CA ASP A 214 19.66 -0.10 3.76
C ASP A 214 20.71 -1.01 4.42
N ASP A 215 20.90 -0.88 5.73
CA ASP A 215 21.83 -1.71 6.50
C ASP A 215 21.44 -3.20 6.38
N ILE A 216 20.13 -3.53 6.50
CA ILE A 216 19.62 -4.89 6.33
C ILE A 216 19.77 -5.39 4.88
N CYS A 217 19.52 -4.55 3.88
CA CYS A 217 19.75 -4.92 2.48
C CYS A 217 21.21 -5.26 2.23
N ALA A 218 22.13 -4.47 2.78
CA ALA A 218 23.58 -4.71 2.69
C ALA A 218 23.99 -6.04 3.35
N GLU A 219 23.46 -6.35 4.54
CA GLU A 219 23.66 -7.65 5.21
C GLU A 219 23.18 -8.83 4.35
N LEU A 220 22.08 -8.65 3.60
CA LEU A 220 21.50 -9.68 2.75
C LEU A 220 22.11 -9.71 1.34
N GLY A 221 23.05 -8.83 1.01
CA GLY A 221 23.61 -8.70 -0.32
C GLY A 221 22.63 -8.19 -1.38
N ARG A 222 21.55 -7.53 -0.96
CA ARG A 222 20.55 -6.96 -1.86
C ARG A 222 20.91 -5.54 -2.27
N ASP A 223 20.87 -5.24 -3.58
CA ASP A 223 20.96 -3.84 -4.04
C ASP A 223 19.79 -3.03 -3.46
N THR A 224 20.12 -2.03 -2.65
CA THR A 224 19.15 -1.15 -1.99
C THR A 224 18.25 -0.41 -2.99
N ARG A 225 18.76 -0.17 -4.21
CA ARG A 225 18.01 0.47 -5.29
C ARG A 225 16.93 -0.44 -5.90
N SER A 226 17.01 -1.76 -5.69
CA SER A 226 15.99 -2.71 -6.16
C SER A 226 14.70 -2.68 -5.32
N LEU A 227 14.76 -2.10 -4.11
CA LEU A 227 13.64 -2.01 -3.18
C LEU A 227 13.04 -0.61 -3.21
N ARG A 228 11.78 -0.51 -3.61
CA ARG A 228 11.01 0.75 -3.59
C ARG A 228 10.66 1.11 -2.14
N ARG A 229 10.54 2.40 -1.86
CA ARG A 229 10.28 2.95 -0.53
C ARG A 229 9.09 3.88 -0.60
N CYS A 230 7.95 3.33 -0.22
CA CYS A 230 6.69 4.05 -0.27
C CYS A 230 6.46 4.81 1.04
N TYR A 231 6.11 6.08 0.89
CA TYR A 231 5.55 6.89 1.95
C TYR A 231 4.05 7.11 1.70
N LEU A 232 3.22 6.64 2.64
CA LEU A 232 1.77 6.88 2.65
C LEU A 232 1.48 8.12 3.49
N ALA A 233 1.11 9.21 2.83
CA ALA A 233 0.76 10.49 3.45
C ALA A 233 -0.71 10.53 3.90
N GLY A 234 -1.01 11.37 4.89
CA GLY A 234 -2.36 11.59 5.42
C GLY A 234 -2.57 11.09 6.86
N PHE A 235 -1.50 10.64 7.55
CA PHE A 235 -1.58 10.07 8.90
C PHE A 235 -0.84 10.87 9.97
N ALA A 236 0.14 11.70 9.59
CA ALA A 236 0.80 12.65 10.47
C ALA A 236 0.21 14.06 10.29
N GLU A 237 0.74 15.05 11.02
CA GLU A 237 0.40 16.47 10.81
C GLU A 237 1.10 16.99 9.54
N GLU A 238 0.61 16.54 8.39
CA GLU A 238 1.17 16.84 7.07
C GLU A 238 0.42 18.01 6.40
N TYR A 239 1.13 18.71 5.52
CA TYR A 239 0.65 19.91 4.85
C TYR A 239 0.65 19.79 3.32
N VAL A 240 0.69 18.58 2.80
CA VAL A 240 0.91 18.30 1.36
C VAL A 240 -0.02 19.11 0.46
N PHE A 241 -1.29 19.23 0.81
CA PHE A 241 -2.31 19.87 -0.02
C PHE A 241 -2.65 21.31 0.41
N SER A 242 -1.74 21.98 1.13
CA SER A 242 -1.92 23.39 1.50
C SER A 242 -1.63 24.34 0.31
N SER A 243 -0.59 24.04 -0.46
CA SER A 243 -0.26 24.75 -1.72
C SER A 243 0.61 23.85 -2.63
N SER A 244 0.84 24.27 -3.89
CA SER A 244 1.76 23.56 -4.80
C SER A 244 3.21 23.62 -4.30
N GLU A 245 3.62 24.73 -3.65
CA GLU A 245 4.93 24.87 -3.04
C GLU A 245 5.10 23.92 -1.85
N SER A 246 4.09 23.82 -0.97
CA SER A 246 4.08 22.89 0.16
C SER A 246 4.18 21.44 -0.31
N ALA A 247 3.44 21.07 -1.37
CA ALA A 247 3.51 19.75 -1.96
C ALA A 247 4.92 19.44 -2.51
N ALA A 248 5.51 20.39 -3.23
CA ALA A 248 6.85 20.24 -3.80
C ALA A 248 7.92 20.12 -2.70
N ASP A 249 7.84 20.94 -1.65
CA ASP A 249 8.73 20.87 -0.50
C ASP A 249 8.63 19.51 0.21
N PHE A 250 7.40 19.09 0.52
CA PHE A 250 7.15 17.80 1.16
C PHE A 250 7.72 16.63 0.36
N ILE A 251 7.37 16.53 -0.94
CA ILE A 251 7.85 15.47 -1.82
C ILE A 251 9.37 15.50 -1.92
N GLY A 252 9.98 16.70 -2.11
CA GLY A 252 11.43 16.86 -2.21
C GLY A 252 12.15 16.34 -0.97
N ARG A 253 11.72 16.75 0.21
CA ARG A 253 12.34 16.37 1.50
C ARG A 253 12.26 14.87 1.80
N PHE A 254 11.11 14.25 1.52
CA PHE A 254 10.95 12.79 1.70
C PHE A 254 11.69 12.00 0.61
N ALA A 255 11.77 12.51 -0.63
CA ALA A 255 12.58 11.92 -1.69
C ALA A 255 14.08 11.96 -1.36
N GLU A 256 14.60 13.09 -0.82
CA GLU A 256 15.96 13.20 -0.31
C GLU A 256 16.23 12.25 0.86
N ALA A 257 15.20 11.96 1.67
CA ALA A 257 15.25 10.96 2.72
C ALA A 257 15.15 9.51 2.22
N GLY A 258 14.99 9.32 0.90
CA GLY A 258 15.00 8.01 0.25
C GLY A 258 13.64 7.48 -0.20
N ALA A 259 12.56 8.24 -0.10
CA ALA A 259 11.27 7.84 -0.67
C ALA A 259 11.36 7.77 -2.20
N THR A 260 10.77 6.72 -2.79
CA THR A 260 10.67 6.52 -4.24
C THR A 260 9.23 6.52 -4.72
N ASP A 261 8.30 6.34 -3.80
CA ASP A 261 6.89 6.22 -4.06
C ASP A 261 6.09 7.02 -3.03
N PHE A 262 5.14 7.79 -3.52
CA PHE A 262 4.24 8.56 -2.68
C PHE A 262 2.80 8.12 -2.92
N VAL A 263 2.09 7.83 -1.85
CA VAL A 263 0.66 7.55 -1.90
C VAL A 263 -0.06 8.59 -1.05
N PHE A 264 -1.02 9.27 -1.64
CA PHE A 264 -1.78 10.32 -0.99
C PHE A 264 -3.17 9.83 -0.62
N GLY A 265 -3.63 10.13 0.58
CA GLY A 265 -5.02 9.87 0.95
C GLY A 265 -5.96 10.77 0.14
N MET A 266 -6.92 10.16 -0.55
CA MET A 266 -8.00 10.89 -1.22
C MET A 266 -9.31 10.67 -0.50
N SER A 267 -10.02 11.75 -0.25
CA SER A 267 -11.32 11.72 0.39
C SER A 267 -12.31 12.63 -0.32
N ASN A 268 -13.57 12.22 -0.27
CA ASN A 268 -14.66 13.08 -0.68
C ASN A 268 -15.00 14.07 0.45
N PRO A 269 -14.97 15.39 0.23
CA PRO A 269 -15.26 16.38 1.26
C PRO A 269 -16.69 16.28 1.83
N THR A 270 -17.59 15.54 1.15
CA THR A 270 -18.94 15.28 1.66
C THR A 270 -18.99 14.16 2.71
N GLN A 271 -17.87 13.50 3.01
CA GLN A 271 -17.77 12.48 4.05
C GLN A 271 -17.28 13.10 5.37
N PRO A 272 -18.13 13.24 6.40
CA PRO A 272 -17.79 13.94 7.64
C PRO A 272 -16.54 13.38 8.33
N ALA A 273 -16.28 12.08 8.19
CA ALA A 273 -15.12 11.43 8.80
C ALA A 273 -13.76 11.99 8.27
N PHE A 274 -13.75 12.63 7.10
CA PHE A 274 -12.53 13.15 6.46
C PHE A 274 -12.51 14.68 6.33
N GLU A 275 -13.58 15.39 6.69
CA GLU A 275 -13.68 16.86 6.55
C GLU A 275 -12.47 17.58 7.17
N GLN A 276 -12.09 17.20 8.38
CA GLN A 276 -10.98 17.82 9.07
C GLN A 276 -9.66 17.61 8.33
N GLY A 277 -9.40 16.39 7.86
CA GLY A 277 -8.18 16.06 7.11
C GLY A 277 -8.11 16.76 5.75
N VAL A 278 -9.25 16.97 5.09
CA VAL A 278 -9.33 17.77 3.86
C VAL A 278 -9.08 19.26 4.15
N ALA A 279 -9.65 19.78 5.23
CA ALA A 279 -9.49 21.18 5.64
C ALA A 279 -8.05 21.49 6.08
N SER A 280 -7.39 20.57 6.78
CA SER A 280 -5.99 20.70 7.22
C SER A 280 -4.97 20.53 6.09
N GLY A 281 -5.38 20.01 4.93
CA GLY A 281 -4.47 19.71 3.82
C GLY A 281 -3.78 18.34 3.90
N GLN A 282 -4.21 17.47 4.80
CA GLN A 282 -3.72 16.09 4.89
C GLN A 282 -4.27 15.21 3.76
N PHE A 283 -5.57 15.34 3.46
CA PHE A 283 -6.22 14.58 2.40
C PHE A 283 -6.49 15.42 1.17
N ALA A 284 -6.45 14.80 0.01
CA ALA A 284 -6.71 15.41 -1.27
C ALA A 284 -8.21 15.33 -1.66
N THR A 285 -8.71 16.38 -2.30
CA THR A 285 -9.87 16.30 -3.17
C THR A 285 -9.42 16.05 -4.61
N ARG A 286 -10.36 15.71 -5.52
CA ARG A 286 -10.04 15.61 -6.96
C ARG A 286 -9.37 16.86 -7.50
N GLU A 287 -9.88 18.05 -7.15
CA GLU A 287 -9.30 19.35 -7.56
C GLU A 287 -7.85 19.52 -7.10
N LYS A 288 -7.56 19.19 -5.81
CA LYS A 288 -6.20 19.25 -5.25
C LYS A 288 -5.26 18.27 -5.95
N LEU A 289 -5.73 17.05 -6.25
CA LEU A 289 -4.93 16.06 -6.99
C LEU A 289 -4.68 16.48 -8.44
N GLU A 290 -5.65 17.06 -9.13
CA GLU A 290 -5.49 17.57 -10.49
C GLU A 290 -4.44 18.67 -10.53
N LYS A 291 -4.49 19.60 -9.58
CA LYS A 291 -3.49 20.66 -9.44
C LYS A 291 -2.10 20.10 -9.11
N LEU A 292 -2.02 19.13 -8.18
CA LEU A 292 -0.77 18.43 -7.87
C LEU A 292 -0.17 17.77 -9.12
N ALA A 293 -0.99 17.05 -9.88
CA ALA A 293 -0.55 16.34 -11.09
C ALA A 293 -0.07 17.28 -12.20
N ALA A 294 -0.71 18.45 -12.34
CA ALA A 294 -0.33 19.44 -13.35
C ALA A 294 0.91 20.26 -12.96
N ASP A 295 0.98 20.74 -11.72
CA ASP A 295 1.93 21.79 -11.31
C ASP A 295 3.17 21.25 -10.61
N VAL A 296 3.07 20.07 -9.99
CA VAL A 296 4.11 19.54 -9.07
C VAL A 296 4.75 18.26 -9.58
N LEU A 297 3.97 17.24 -9.90
CA LEU A 297 4.52 15.91 -10.24
C LEU A 297 5.49 15.92 -11.43
N PRO A 298 5.34 16.75 -12.47
CA PRO A 298 6.30 16.81 -13.58
C PRO A 298 7.72 17.17 -13.15
N LYS A 299 7.89 17.88 -12.02
CA LYS A 299 9.21 18.27 -11.47
C LYS A 299 9.99 17.07 -10.91
N PHE A 300 9.31 15.96 -10.62
CA PHE A 300 9.85 14.75 -10.00
C PHE A 300 9.82 13.51 -10.92
N ARG A 301 9.24 13.67 -12.09
CA ARG A 301 9.24 12.66 -13.16
C ARG A 301 10.34 13.03 -14.14
N GLY A 302 11.48 12.38 -14.04
CA GLY A 302 12.63 12.58 -14.95
C GLY A 302 12.34 12.18 -16.39
#